data_b957c0d071979968c1cb9b32c15858e2
#
_entry.id   b957c0d071979968c1cb9b32c15858e2
#
_cell.length_a   1.000
_cell.length_b   1.000
_cell.length_c   1.000
_cell.angle_alpha   90.00
_cell.angle_beta   90.00
_cell.angle_gamma   90.00
#
_symmetry.space_group_name_H-M   'P 1'
#
loop_
_entity.id
_entity.type
_entity.pdbx_description
1 polymer ?
#
loop_
_entity_poly.entity_id
_entity_poly.type
_entity_poly.pdbx_seq_one_letter_code
_entity_poly.pdbx_strand_id
1 'polypeptide(L)'
;MVKLTLVRHGETEENVSGILQGRMPGTLTEKGWRQIAALRDTLAAQPTPFDLMLTSPLLRAVQTANALNASLHLPLQEAPLLQERDWGELTGRPVAEVRALKEMPGSVETVGAMFLRAHAFLKQVLAECDGK
;
A
#
# COMPACT_ATOMS: atom_id res chain seq x y z
N MET A 1 18.43 -1.05 -15.15
CA MET A 1 18.05 -0.09 -14.06
C MET A 1 16.55 -0.16 -13.84
N VAL A 2 16.13 -0.24 -12.59
CA VAL A 2 14.70 -0.25 -12.22
C VAL A 2 14.32 1.12 -11.64
N LYS A 3 13.23 1.69 -12.14
CA LYS A 3 12.66 2.92 -11.59
C LYS A 3 11.38 2.58 -10.86
N LEU A 4 11.33 2.86 -9.56
CA LEU A 4 10.16 2.61 -8.73
C LEU A 4 9.41 3.92 -8.45
N THR A 5 8.10 3.88 -8.64
CA THR A 5 7.21 4.94 -8.22
C THR A 5 6.31 4.38 -7.13
N LEU A 6 6.37 4.96 -5.93
CA LEU A 6 5.58 4.51 -4.79
C LEU A 6 4.32 5.34 -4.67
N VAL A 7 3.19 4.64 -4.52
CA VAL A 7 1.87 5.26 -4.40
C VAL A 7 1.21 4.77 -3.12
N ARG A 8 0.72 5.71 -2.31
CA ARG A 8 -0.09 5.40 -1.15
C ARG A 8 -1.54 5.23 -1.58
N HIS A 9 -2.27 4.31 -0.93
CA HIS A 9 -3.72 4.16 -1.17
C HIS A 9 -4.47 5.45 -0.82
N GLY A 10 -5.69 5.59 -1.34
CA GLY A 10 -6.56 6.73 -1.02
C GLY A 10 -7.01 6.73 0.44
N GLU A 11 -7.48 7.89 0.90
CA GLU A 11 -7.99 8.04 2.27
C GLU A 11 -9.12 7.04 2.55
N THR A 12 -9.09 6.43 3.73
CA THR A 12 -10.12 5.52 4.21
C THR A 12 -10.88 6.12 5.40
N GLU A 13 -12.05 5.59 5.69
CA GLU A 13 -12.82 6.00 6.87
C GLU A 13 -12.04 5.76 8.16
N GLU A 14 -11.26 4.68 8.21
CA GLU A 14 -10.39 4.35 9.33
C GLU A 14 -9.27 5.38 9.50
N ASN A 15 -8.74 5.94 8.41
CA ASN A 15 -7.79 7.07 8.49
C ASN A 15 -8.44 8.27 9.15
N VAL A 16 -9.65 8.62 8.76
CA VAL A 16 -10.38 9.77 9.31
C VAL A 16 -10.70 9.55 10.79
N SER A 17 -11.09 8.34 11.15
CA SER A 17 -11.45 7.99 12.52
C SER A 17 -10.24 7.77 13.43
N GLY A 18 -9.03 7.73 12.89
CA GLY A 18 -7.82 7.51 13.67
C GLY A 18 -7.68 6.08 14.17
N ILE A 19 -8.20 5.11 13.42
CA ILE A 19 -8.16 3.69 13.74
C ILE A 19 -7.00 3.02 13.00
N LEU A 20 -6.30 2.14 13.71
CA LEU A 20 -5.21 1.34 13.16
C LEU A 20 -5.76 0.25 12.26
N GLN A 21 -5.61 0.39 10.94
CA GLN A 21 -6.16 -0.53 9.97
C GLN A 21 -5.39 -1.83 9.85
N GLY A 22 -4.04 -1.73 9.85
CA GLY A 22 -3.21 -2.90 9.62
C GLY A 22 -3.63 -3.62 8.33
N ARG A 23 -3.95 -4.90 8.46
CA ARG A 23 -4.39 -5.74 7.33
C ARG A 23 -5.90 -5.82 7.15
N MET A 24 -6.68 -4.96 7.82
CA MET A 24 -8.10 -4.81 7.54
C MET A 24 -8.30 -4.26 6.13
N PRO A 25 -9.43 -4.60 5.46
CA PRO A 25 -9.68 -4.11 4.10
C PRO A 25 -9.76 -2.59 3.99
N GLY A 26 -10.36 -1.93 4.97
CA GLY A 26 -10.61 -0.50 4.94
C GLY A 26 -11.71 -0.11 3.96
N THR A 27 -12.22 1.11 4.10
CA THR A 27 -13.24 1.66 3.20
C THR A 27 -12.79 3.03 2.71
N LEU A 28 -12.58 3.16 1.39
CA LEU A 28 -12.19 4.43 0.79
C LEU A 28 -13.30 5.47 0.96
N THR A 29 -12.92 6.69 1.39
CA THR A 29 -13.86 7.80 1.49
C THR A 29 -14.08 8.45 0.12
N GLU A 30 -15.09 9.32 0.01
CA GLU A 30 -15.29 10.11 -1.19
C GLU A 30 -14.04 10.95 -1.51
N LYS A 31 -13.43 11.54 -0.49
CA LYS A 31 -12.16 12.26 -0.64
C LYS A 31 -11.05 11.33 -1.13
N GLY A 32 -11.00 10.09 -0.63
CA GLY A 32 -10.05 9.09 -1.08
C GLY A 32 -10.18 8.80 -2.57
N TRP A 33 -11.39 8.61 -3.05
CA TRP A 33 -11.66 8.42 -4.47
C TRP A 33 -11.25 9.62 -5.32
N ARG A 34 -11.47 10.84 -4.82
CA ARG A 34 -11.03 12.07 -5.51
C ARG A 34 -9.51 12.18 -5.56
N GLN A 35 -8.82 11.80 -4.49
CA GLN A 35 -7.35 11.75 -4.45
C GLN A 35 -6.81 10.79 -5.51
N ILE A 36 -7.43 9.61 -5.63
CA ILE A 36 -7.05 8.61 -6.63
C ILE A 36 -7.26 9.15 -8.04
N ALA A 37 -8.40 9.79 -8.30
CA ALA A 37 -8.70 10.36 -9.62
C ALA A 37 -7.68 11.44 -10.02
N ALA A 38 -7.31 12.32 -9.10
CA ALA A 38 -6.30 13.35 -9.33
C ALA A 38 -4.92 12.74 -9.62
N LEU A 39 -4.54 11.72 -8.85
CA LEU A 39 -3.27 11.02 -9.06
C LEU A 39 -3.26 10.27 -10.39
N ARG A 40 -4.38 9.64 -10.75
CA ARG A 40 -4.54 8.96 -12.04
C ARG A 40 -4.20 9.90 -13.19
N ASP A 41 -4.75 11.11 -13.16
CA ASP A 41 -4.53 12.09 -14.22
C ASP A 41 -3.06 12.53 -14.25
N THR A 42 -2.45 12.72 -13.09
CA THR A 42 -1.03 13.07 -12.97
C THR A 42 -0.13 11.98 -13.54
N LEU A 43 -0.39 10.71 -13.21
CA LEU A 43 0.41 9.59 -13.70
C LEU A 43 0.25 9.39 -15.19
N ALA A 44 -0.97 9.55 -15.71
CA ALA A 44 -1.24 9.42 -17.15
C ALA A 44 -0.54 10.50 -17.98
N ALA A 45 -0.26 11.66 -17.40
CA ALA A 45 0.42 12.76 -18.06
C ALA A 45 1.94 12.64 -18.05
N GLN A 46 2.50 11.62 -17.39
CA GLN A 46 3.96 11.46 -17.31
C GLN A 46 4.56 11.09 -18.67
N PRO A 47 5.70 11.69 -19.05
CA PRO A 47 6.32 11.42 -20.36
C PRO A 47 6.92 10.02 -20.47
N THR A 48 7.34 9.41 -19.36
CA THR A 48 7.92 8.08 -19.34
C THR A 48 6.85 7.06 -18.95
N PRO A 49 6.50 6.12 -19.83
CA PRO A 49 5.49 5.13 -19.48
C PRO A 49 5.99 4.16 -18.41
N PHE A 50 5.05 3.64 -17.65
CA PHE A 50 5.30 2.54 -16.72
C PHE A 50 5.18 1.20 -17.46
N ASP A 51 5.87 0.18 -16.96
CA ASP A 51 5.85 -1.16 -17.56
C ASP A 51 5.01 -2.15 -16.76
N LEU A 52 4.88 -1.94 -15.45
CA LEU A 52 4.24 -2.89 -14.56
C LEU A 52 3.67 -2.15 -13.35
N MET A 53 2.51 -2.60 -12.88
CA MET A 53 1.91 -2.13 -11.65
C MET A 53 1.84 -3.27 -10.64
N LEU A 54 2.35 -3.03 -9.45
CA LEU A 54 2.31 -3.97 -8.33
C LEU A 54 1.43 -3.39 -7.22
N THR A 55 0.59 -4.20 -6.62
CA THR A 55 -0.28 -3.77 -5.53
C THR A 55 -0.20 -4.73 -4.35
N SER A 56 -0.33 -4.18 -3.14
CA SER A 56 -0.67 -4.98 -1.97
C SER A 56 -2.02 -5.67 -2.21
N PRO A 57 -2.24 -6.88 -1.69
CA PRO A 57 -3.53 -7.55 -1.83
C PRO A 57 -4.66 -6.98 -0.96
N LEU A 58 -4.37 -6.01 -0.09
CA LEU A 58 -5.39 -5.37 0.74
C LEU A 58 -6.38 -4.57 -0.11
N LEU A 59 -7.67 -4.66 0.24
CA LEU A 59 -8.74 -4.08 -0.58
C LEU A 59 -8.52 -2.61 -0.91
N ARG A 60 -8.17 -1.77 0.06
CA ARG A 60 -7.92 -0.34 -0.17
C ARG A 60 -6.83 -0.09 -1.20
N ALA A 61 -5.78 -0.93 -1.19
CA ALA A 61 -4.69 -0.84 -2.15
C ALA A 61 -5.11 -1.35 -3.53
N VAL A 62 -5.82 -2.46 -3.60
CA VAL A 62 -6.32 -3.04 -4.84
C VAL A 62 -7.30 -2.08 -5.53
N GLN A 63 -8.21 -1.47 -4.78
CA GLN A 63 -9.16 -0.49 -5.31
C GLN A 63 -8.43 0.74 -5.86
N THR A 64 -7.41 1.22 -5.14
CA THR A 64 -6.59 2.33 -5.61
C THR A 64 -5.87 1.95 -6.90
N ALA A 65 -5.23 0.79 -6.93
CA ALA A 65 -4.49 0.32 -8.10
C ALA A 65 -5.39 0.15 -9.32
N ASN A 66 -6.55 -0.48 -9.17
CA ASN A 66 -7.49 -0.68 -10.27
C ASN A 66 -7.99 0.66 -10.83
N ALA A 67 -8.28 1.63 -9.97
CA ALA A 67 -8.75 2.94 -10.41
C ALA A 67 -7.66 3.70 -11.18
N LEU A 68 -6.40 3.63 -10.72
CA LEU A 68 -5.27 4.21 -11.44
C LEU A 68 -5.05 3.51 -12.77
N ASN A 69 -5.18 2.19 -12.79
CA ASN A 69 -4.91 1.38 -13.97
C ASN A 69 -5.98 1.50 -15.05
N ALA A 70 -7.15 2.06 -14.73
CA ALA A 70 -8.19 2.34 -15.72
C ALA A 70 -7.70 3.26 -16.84
N SER A 71 -6.70 4.12 -16.54
CA SER A 71 -6.08 5.00 -17.53
C SER A 71 -4.71 4.51 -18.01
N LEU A 72 -4.00 3.74 -17.21
CA LEU A 72 -2.63 3.31 -17.52
C LEU A 72 -2.58 1.99 -18.29
N HIS A 73 -3.56 1.13 -18.10
CA HIS A 73 -3.67 -0.17 -18.79
C HIS A 73 -2.40 -1.03 -18.69
N LEU A 74 -1.82 -1.10 -17.50
CA LEU A 74 -0.60 -1.88 -17.25
C LEU A 74 -0.94 -3.31 -16.82
N PRO A 75 -0.01 -4.26 -17.02
CA PRO A 75 -0.10 -5.53 -16.32
C PRO A 75 -0.13 -5.25 -14.80
N LEU A 76 -1.11 -5.81 -14.11
CA LEU A 76 -1.31 -5.62 -12.68
C LEU A 76 -1.12 -6.93 -11.96
N GLN A 77 -0.23 -6.95 -10.96
CA GLN A 77 0.05 -8.13 -10.16
C GLN A 77 -0.07 -7.79 -8.67
N GLU A 78 -0.61 -8.72 -7.90
CA GLU A 78 -0.60 -8.62 -6.45
C GLU A 78 0.78 -9.02 -5.91
N ALA A 79 1.26 -8.25 -4.94
CA ALA A 79 2.52 -8.49 -4.27
C ALA A 79 2.28 -8.62 -2.76
N PRO A 80 2.12 -9.85 -2.24
CA PRO A 80 1.84 -10.05 -0.81
C PRO A 80 2.90 -9.45 0.11
N LEU A 81 4.14 -9.33 -0.35
CA LEU A 81 5.22 -8.72 0.43
C LEU A 81 5.00 -7.22 0.67
N LEU A 82 4.10 -6.57 -0.08
CA LEU A 82 3.75 -5.15 0.08
C LEU A 82 2.66 -4.92 1.13
N GLN A 83 2.16 -5.95 1.80
CA GLN A 83 1.14 -5.75 2.81
C GLN A 83 1.61 -4.80 3.91
N GLU A 84 0.64 -4.06 4.47
CA GLU A 84 0.87 -3.23 5.64
C GLU A 84 1.37 -4.09 6.81
N ARG A 85 1.99 -3.44 7.79
CA ARG A 85 2.39 -4.09 9.03
C ARG A 85 1.20 -4.82 9.64
N ASP A 86 1.42 -6.05 10.03
CA ASP A 86 0.42 -6.81 10.78
C ASP A 86 0.43 -6.34 12.23
N TRP A 87 -0.62 -5.63 12.63
CA TRP A 87 -0.77 -5.10 13.97
C TRP A 87 -1.41 -6.09 14.94
N GLY A 88 -1.71 -7.32 14.47
CA GLY A 88 -2.22 -8.40 15.31
C GLY A 88 -3.45 -7.96 16.10
N GLU A 89 -3.41 -8.17 17.41
CA GLU A 89 -4.52 -7.83 18.31
C GLU A 89 -4.78 -6.33 18.44
N LEU A 90 -3.85 -5.46 18.01
CA LEU A 90 -4.04 -4.02 18.04
C LEU A 90 -4.84 -3.51 16.84
N THR A 91 -5.07 -4.34 15.84
CA THR A 91 -5.84 -3.99 14.65
C THR A 91 -7.25 -3.54 15.05
N GLY A 92 -7.68 -2.40 14.51
CA GLY A 92 -9.00 -1.83 14.82
C GLY A 92 -9.04 -0.92 16.04
N ARG A 93 -7.92 -0.79 16.76
CA ARG A 93 -7.84 0.10 17.93
C ARG A 93 -7.47 1.53 17.51
N PRO A 94 -7.82 2.55 18.32
CA PRO A 94 -7.40 3.92 18.07
C PRO A 94 -5.88 4.05 18.03
N VAL A 95 -5.36 4.77 17.04
CA VAL A 95 -3.91 5.00 16.89
C VAL A 95 -3.34 5.67 18.14
N ALA A 96 -4.06 6.63 18.73
CA ALA A 96 -3.61 7.31 19.95
C ALA A 96 -3.39 6.35 21.11
N GLU A 97 -4.26 5.34 21.25
CA GLU A 97 -4.15 4.31 22.27
C GLU A 97 -2.91 3.44 22.05
N VAL A 98 -2.65 3.07 20.80
CA VAL A 98 -1.49 2.25 20.44
C VAL A 98 -0.18 3.01 20.69
N ARG A 99 -0.14 4.30 20.36
CA ARG A 99 1.05 5.15 20.61
C ARG A 99 1.40 5.29 22.09
N ALA A 100 0.44 5.11 22.98
CA ALA A 100 0.64 5.19 24.42
C ALA A 100 1.24 3.90 25.01
N LEU A 101 1.31 2.82 24.24
CA LEU A 101 1.86 1.55 24.72
C LEU A 101 3.38 1.61 24.84
N LYS A 102 3.91 1.06 25.93
CA LYS A 102 5.34 0.98 26.16
C LYS A 102 5.97 -0.22 25.45
N GLU A 103 5.19 -1.29 25.32
CA GLU A 103 5.63 -2.53 24.68
C GLU A 103 4.56 -3.01 23.69
N MET A 104 5.00 -3.62 22.61
CA MET A 104 4.10 -4.21 21.61
C MET A 104 3.76 -5.64 22.00
N PRO A 105 2.46 -6.04 21.89
CA PRO A 105 2.07 -7.44 22.03
C PRO A 105 2.81 -8.34 21.04
N GLY A 106 2.99 -9.61 21.43
CA GLY A 106 3.69 -10.58 20.58
C GLY A 106 3.01 -10.90 19.25
N SER A 107 1.69 -10.60 19.14
CA SER A 107 0.94 -10.79 17.89
C SER A 107 1.24 -9.71 16.83
N VAL A 108 1.90 -8.62 17.21
CA VAL A 108 2.24 -7.53 16.29
C VAL A 108 3.52 -7.87 15.55
N GLU A 109 3.49 -7.70 14.23
CA GLU A 109 4.67 -7.88 13.40
C GLU A 109 5.78 -6.93 13.85
N THR A 110 7.01 -7.45 14.03
CA THR A 110 8.13 -6.64 14.46
C THR A 110 8.63 -5.73 13.33
N VAL A 111 9.28 -4.64 13.68
CA VAL A 111 9.92 -3.76 12.70
C VAL A 111 10.98 -4.52 11.90
N GLY A 112 11.72 -5.43 12.56
CA GLY A 112 12.69 -6.28 11.86
C GLY A 112 12.05 -7.19 10.82
N ALA A 113 10.91 -7.79 11.13
CA ALA A 113 10.17 -8.63 10.18
C ALA A 113 9.67 -7.81 8.99
N MET A 114 9.14 -6.59 9.24
CA MET A 114 8.75 -5.67 8.17
C MET A 114 9.93 -5.33 7.26
N PHE A 115 11.08 -5.02 7.84
CA PHE A 115 12.29 -4.71 7.09
C PHE A 115 12.71 -5.86 6.20
N LEU A 116 12.72 -7.09 6.72
CA LEU A 116 13.07 -8.28 5.94
C LEU A 116 12.10 -8.49 4.78
N ARG A 117 10.82 -8.27 5.01
CA ARG A 117 9.77 -8.41 4.00
C ARG A 117 9.92 -7.37 2.90
N ALA A 118 10.17 -6.11 3.26
CA ALA A 118 10.42 -5.03 2.30
C ALA A 118 11.68 -5.30 1.48
N HIS A 119 12.74 -5.76 2.13
CA HIS A 119 14.00 -6.12 1.47
C HIS A 119 13.80 -7.26 0.48
N ALA A 120 13.04 -8.29 0.87
CA ALA A 120 12.71 -9.41 -0.02
C ALA A 120 11.94 -8.94 -1.26
N PHE A 121 10.99 -8.01 -1.08
CA PHE A 121 10.25 -7.42 -2.20
C PHE A 121 11.18 -6.68 -3.16
N LEU A 122 12.07 -5.84 -2.65
CA LEU A 122 13.01 -5.09 -3.49
C LEU A 122 13.94 -6.02 -4.26
N LYS A 123 14.44 -7.09 -3.63
CA LYS A 123 15.27 -8.10 -4.30
C LYS A 123 14.50 -8.78 -5.43
N GLN A 124 13.24 -9.13 -5.19
CA GLN A 124 12.40 -9.76 -6.21
C GLN A 124 12.19 -8.83 -7.41
N VAL A 125 11.87 -7.56 -7.16
CA VAL A 125 11.67 -6.57 -8.22
C VAL A 125 12.95 -6.38 -9.04
N LEU A 126 14.10 -6.27 -8.40
CA LEU A 126 15.37 -6.11 -9.08
C LEU A 126 15.69 -7.34 -9.96
N ALA A 127 15.41 -8.55 -9.47
CA ALA A 127 15.66 -9.76 -10.22
C ALA A 127 14.73 -9.93 -11.42
N GLU A 128 13.45 -9.56 -11.27
CA GLU A 128 12.43 -9.82 -12.29
C GLU A 128 12.26 -8.68 -13.28
N CYS A 129 12.55 -7.43 -12.88
CA CYS A 129 12.23 -6.24 -13.66
C CYS A 129 13.45 -5.54 -14.24
N ASP A 130 14.67 -5.82 -13.75
CA ASP A 130 15.86 -5.12 -14.23
C ASP A 130 16.11 -5.43 -15.70
N GLY A 131 16.28 -4.40 -16.47
CA GLY A 131 16.54 -4.53 -17.91
C GLY A 131 15.31 -4.77 -18.77
N LYS A 132 14.11 -4.67 -18.19
CA LYS A 132 12.87 -4.85 -18.95
C LYS A 132 12.18 -3.55 -19.25
#